data_b3b77b2664c2d7ad5fd230b4e04cc4f5
#
_entry.id   b3b77b2664c2d7ad5fd230b4e04cc4f5
#
_cell.length_a   1.000
_cell.length_b   1.000
_cell.length_c   1.000
_cell.angle_alpha   90.00
_cell.angle_beta   90.00
_cell.angle_gamma   90.00
#
_symmetry.space_group_name_H-M   'P 1'
#
loop_
_entity.id
_entity.type
_entity.pdbx_description
1 polymer ?
#
loop_
_entity_poly.entity_id
_entity_poly.type
_entity_poly.pdbx_seq_one_letter_code
_entity_poly.pdbx_strand_id
1 'polypeptide(L)'
;LRILGKTRDDAAGEAFDKAARAMGMPYPGGIAMDKLAETGNDKAFKLPRPTVDGAPLDFSFSGLKTAVINILHNAEQKGQTVNIADLSASYRKAVVDCLVRNFLHAADETGHKKLVIAGGVSANALLRRRLTEECKRTGRTLYMPDLSLTGDNAAMVGAQAYYEYLAGHTAGMKLNACAQRSIDLG
;
A
#
# COMPACT_ATOMS: atom_id res chain seq x y z
N LEU A 1 0.96 -19.75 -7.06
CA LEU A 1 0.72 -18.29 -7.08
C LEU A 1 1.48 -17.67 -8.25
N ARG A 2 0.92 -16.67 -8.91
CA ARG A 2 1.55 -15.91 -10.00
C ARG A 2 1.60 -14.44 -9.61
N ILE A 3 2.78 -13.83 -9.62
CA ILE A 3 2.93 -12.39 -9.42
C ILE A 3 2.57 -11.67 -10.72
N LEU A 4 1.61 -10.77 -10.67
CA LEU A 4 1.19 -9.94 -11.81
C LEU A 4 1.90 -8.58 -11.82
N GLY A 5 2.20 -8.04 -10.65
CA GLY A 5 2.93 -6.79 -10.47
C GLY A 5 3.57 -6.72 -9.09
N LYS A 6 4.65 -5.97 -8.97
CA LYS A 6 5.40 -5.77 -7.73
C LYS A 6 5.95 -4.36 -7.64
N THR A 7 6.36 -3.95 -6.45
CA THR A 7 7.10 -2.68 -6.35
C THR A 7 8.53 -2.84 -6.88
N ARG A 8 9.02 -1.77 -7.48
CA ARG A 8 10.40 -1.65 -7.97
C ARG A 8 11.33 -1.00 -6.94
N ASP A 9 10.73 -0.39 -5.93
CA ASP A 9 11.46 0.31 -4.85
C ASP A 9 10.76 0.05 -3.50
N ASP A 10 10.32 1.08 -2.80
CA ASP A 10 9.69 0.95 -1.48
C ASP A 10 8.34 0.21 -1.56
N ALA A 11 8.02 -0.59 -0.54
CA ALA A 11 6.67 -1.04 -0.33
C ALA A 11 5.75 0.16 -0.02
N ALA A 12 4.45 0.05 -0.34
CA ALA A 12 3.52 1.16 -0.14
C ALA A 12 3.48 1.66 1.32
N GLY A 13 3.53 0.76 2.31
CA GLY A 13 3.62 1.14 3.73
C GLY A 13 4.89 1.89 4.06
N GLU A 14 6.02 1.41 3.58
CA GLU A 14 7.33 2.05 3.73
C GLU A 14 7.34 3.44 3.07
N ALA A 15 6.70 3.59 1.91
CA ALA A 15 6.57 4.87 1.23
C ALA A 15 5.78 5.88 2.07
N PHE A 16 4.69 5.45 2.74
CA PHE A 16 3.95 6.27 3.69
C PHE A 16 4.83 6.69 4.88
N ASP A 17 5.56 5.76 5.50
CA ASP A 17 6.40 6.04 6.65
C ASP A 17 7.55 7.00 6.30
N LYS A 18 8.19 6.81 5.14
CA LYS A 18 9.25 7.70 4.66
C LYS A 18 8.76 9.12 4.37
N ALA A 19 7.57 9.26 3.76
CA ALA A 19 6.96 10.55 3.49
C ALA A 19 6.50 11.24 4.79
N ALA A 20 5.89 10.49 5.71
CA ALA A 20 5.49 10.98 7.02
C ALA A 20 6.69 11.51 7.82
N ARG A 21 7.81 10.79 7.80
CA ARG A 21 9.06 11.24 8.43
C ARG A 21 9.56 12.55 7.81
N ALA A 22 9.52 12.70 6.48
CA ALA A 22 9.89 13.94 5.82
C ALA A 22 8.98 15.11 6.20
N MET A 23 7.72 14.85 6.54
CA MET A 23 6.75 15.83 7.05
C MET A 23 6.86 16.08 8.56
N GLY A 24 7.84 15.48 9.27
CA GLY A 24 8.05 15.64 10.71
C GLY A 24 7.13 14.79 11.59
N MET A 25 6.49 13.76 11.06
CA MET A 25 5.61 12.87 11.84
C MET A 25 6.38 11.77 12.57
N PRO A 26 5.85 11.29 13.73
CA PRO A 26 6.45 10.18 14.46
C PRO A 26 6.30 8.86 13.68
N TYR A 27 7.10 7.85 14.05
CA TYR A 27 7.02 6.49 13.53
C TYR A 27 6.10 5.63 14.44
N PRO A 28 5.24 4.76 13.87
CA PRO A 28 4.96 4.55 12.45
C PRO A 28 4.12 5.69 11.86
N GLY A 29 4.60 6.27 10.75
CA GLY A 29 4.02 7.49 10.18
C GLY A 29 2.75 7.27 9.37
N GLY A 30 2.57 6.08 8.77
CA GLY A 30 1.45 5.80 7.87
C GLY A 30 0.07 6.00 8.52
N ILE A 31 -0.10 5.53 9.76
CA ILE A 31 -1.35 5.69 10.51
C ILE A 31 -1.62 7.16 10.86
N ALA A 32 -0.57 7.86 11.33
CA ALA A 32 -0.67 9.29 11.67
C ALA A 32 -1.01 10.13 10.44
N MET A 33 -0.37 9.83 9.30
CA MET A 33 -0.64 10.50 8.03
C MET A 33 -2.06 10.22 7.53
N ASP A 34 -2.53 8.97 7.58
CA ASP A 34 -3.89 8.62 7.14
C ASP A 34 -4.96 9.38 7.94
N LYS A 35 -4.78 9.44 9.27
CA LYS A 35 -5.67 10.19 10.15
C LYS A 35 -5.64 11.70 9.87
N LEU A 36 -4.44 12.28 9.73
CA LEU A 36 -4.30 13.72 9.46
C LEU A 36 -4.86 14.10 8.08
N ALA A 37 -4.70 13.23 7.10
CA ALA A 37 -5.20 13.42 5.74
C ALA A 37 -6.73 13.49 5.63
N GLU A 38 -7.47 13.02 6.64
CA GLU A 38 -8.95 13.19 6.67
C GLU A 38 -9.38 14.65 6.83
N THR A 39 -8.51 15.49 7.40
CA THR A 39 -8.79 16.94 7.62
C THR A 39 -8.22 17.82 6.52
N GLY A 40 -7.45 17.28 5.58
CA GLY A 40 -6.76 18.01 4.53
C GLY A 40 -7.48 18.00 3.19
N ASN A 41 -7.08 18.95 2.33
CA ASN A 41 -7.53 19.03 0.96
C ASN A 41 -6.63 18.20 0.04
N ASP A 42 -7.15 17.11 -0.53
CA ASP A 42 -6.41 16.18 -1.39
C ASP A 42 -6.05 16.74 -2.78
N LYS A 43 -6.48 17.97 -3.10
CA LYS A 43 -6.20 18.69 -4.35
C LYS A 43 -5.22 19.84 -4.16
N ALA A 44 -4.76 20.11 -2.92
CA ALA A 44 -3.91 21.25 -2.60
C ALA A 44 -2.52 21.15 -3.25
N PHE A 45 -1.98 19.94 -3.37
CA PHE A 45 -0.66 19.70 -3.98
C PHE A 45 -0.76 18.74 -5.16
N LYS A 46 -0.19 19.15 -6.29
CA LYS A 46 -0.09 18.29 -7.48
C LYS A 46 1.14 17.39 -7.35
N LEU A 47 0.91 16.14 -7.03
CA LEU A 47 1.96 15.11 -6.97
C LEU A 47 2.02 14.30 -8.26
N PRO A 48 3.20 13.73 -8.61
CA PRO A 48 3.32 12.88 -9.79
C PRO A 48 2.43 11.64 -9.67
N ARG A 49 2.02 11.09 -10.81
CA ARG A 49 1.32 9.80 -10.85
C ARG A 49 2.35 8.70 -11.06
N PRO A 50 2.56 7.82 -10.08
CA PRO A 50 3.52 6.74 -10.21
C PRO A 50 3.12 5.79 -11.37
N THR A 51 4.06 5.57 -12.28
CA THR A 51 3.96 4.59 -13.37
C THR A 51 5.32 3.95 -13.58
N VAL A 52 5.35 2.71 -14.06
CA VAL A 52 6.58 2.01 -14.45
C VAL A 52 6.49 1.70 -15.93
N ASP A 53 7.42 2.25 -16.71
CA ASP A 53 7.45 2.06 -18.15
C ASP A 53 7.63 0.58 -18.50
N GLY A 54 6.81 0.09 -19.43
CA GLY A 54 6.81 -1.30 -19.87
C GLY A 54 6.27 -2.32 -18.85
N ALA A 55 5.83 -1.86 -17.65
CA ALA A 55 5.28 -2.72 -16.61
C ALA A 55 4.07 -2.05 -15.91
N PRO A 56 2.90 -2.01 -16.56
CA PRO A 56 1.74 -1.21 -16.12
C PRO A 56 1.15 -1.65 -14.77
N LEU A 57 1.40 -2.88 -14.33
CA LEU A 57 0.96 -3.39 -13.04
C LEU A 57 1.99 -3.22 -11.92
N ASP A 58 3.23 -2.87 -12.24
CA ASP A 58 4.26 -2.62 -11.24
C ASP A 58 4.07 -1.26 -10.55
N PHE A 59 4.71 -1.10 -9.40
CA PHE A 59 4.67 0.10 -8.58
C PHE A 59 6.05 0.71 -8.42
N SER A 60 6.09 2.04 -8.26
CA SER A 60 7.28 2.78 -7.82
C SER A 60 6.82 4.00 -7.03
N PHE A 61 7.24 4.13 -5.78
CA PHE A 61 6.81 5.20 -4.88
C PHE A 61 7.92 6.21 -4.57
N SER A 62 9.17 5.92 -4.97
CA SER A 62 10.33 6.78 -4.68
C SER A 62 10.17 8.21 -5.21
N GLY A 63 9.57 8.38 -6.39
CA GLY A 63 9.27 9.68 -6.98
C GLY A 63 8.31 10.54 -6.15
N LEU A 64 7.33 9.91 -5.49
CA LEU A 64 6.40 10.62 -4.60
C LEU A 64 7.11 11.17 -3.35
N LYS A 65 8.00 10.39 -2.74
CA LYS A 65 8.82 10.85 -1.61
C LYS A 65 9.65 12.07 -2.00
N THR A 66 10.34 12.00 -3.15
CA THR A 66 11.15 13.10 -3.66
C THR A 66 10.31 14.36 -3.90
N ALA A 67 9.09 14.19 -4.46
CA ALA A 67 8.18 15.33 -4.65
C ALA A 67 7.79 15.99 -3.34
N VAL A 68 7.49 15.22 -2.28
CA VAL A 68 7.21 15.75 -0.94
C VAL A 68 8.40 16.54 -0.39
N ILE A 69 9.61 15.99 -0.45
CA ILE A 69 10.82 16.66 0.02
C ILE A 69 11.02 17.99 -0.72
N ASN A 70 10.85 18.01 -2.05
CA ASN A 70 10.98 19.20 -2.86
C ASN A 70 9.91 20.27 -2.51
N ILE A 71 8.68 19.88 -2.23
CA ILE A 71 7.62 20.80 -1.79
C ILE A 71 8.01 21.46 -0.48
N LEU A 72 8.44 20.69 0.51
CA LEU A 72 8.84 21.18 1.82
C LEU A 72 10.04 22.13 1.72
N HIS A 73 11.09 21.70 1.01
CA HIS A 73 12.31 22.51 0.83
C HIS A 73 12.06 23.81 0.06
N ASN A 74 11.24 23.77 -1.01
CA ASN A 74 10.89 24.98 -1.76
C ASN A 74 10.08 25.98 -0.92
N ALA A 75 9.20 25.49 -0.05
CA ALA A 75 8.44 26.35 0.85
C ALA A 75 9.35 26.99 1.90
N GLU A 76 10.27 26.21 2.49
CA GLU A 76 11.26 26.70 3.44
C GLU A 76 12.11 27.82 2.84
N GLN A 77 12.67 27.61 1.62
CA GLN A 77 13.46 28.62 0.92
C GLN A 77 12.69 29.93 0.65
N LYS A 78 11.35 29.83 0.49
CA LYS A 78 10.48 31.00 0.26
C LYS A 78 9.93 31.60 1.56
N GLY A 79 10.29 31.08 2.73
CA GLY A 79 9.72 31.49 4.00
C GLY A 79 8.21 31.19 4.12
N GLN A 80 7.72 30.19 3.39
CA GLN A 80 6.31 29.79 3.37
C GLN A 80 6.08 28.56 4.26
N THR A 81 4.91 28.49 4.88
CA THR A 81 4.48 27.32 5.66
C THR A 81 3.64 26.38 4.79
N VAL A 82 3.97 25.09 4.81
CA VAL A 82 3.17 24.06 4.16
C VAL A 82 2.09 23.56 5.13
N ASN A 83 0.85 23.51 4.67
CA ASN A 83 -0.21 22.82 5.42
C ASN A 83 0.04 21.29 5.32
N ILE A 84 0.49 20.69 6.41
CA ILE A 84 0.86 19.27 6.46
C ILE A 84 -0.36 18.37 6.30
N ALA A 85 -1.56 18.78 6.73
CA ALA A 85 -2.78 18.00 6.51
C ALA A 85 -3.12 17.92 5.01
N ASP A 86 -3.01 19.03 4.28
CA ASP A 86 -3.26 19.09 2.84
C ASP A 86 -2.21 18.29 2.07
N LEU A 87 -0.93 18.38 2.46
CA LEU A 87 0.13 17.61 1.85
C LEU A 87 -0.04 16.10 2.10
N SER A 88 -0.45 15.72 3.31
CA SER A 88 -0.79 14.34 3.68
C SER A 88 -1.96 13.81 2.87
N ALA A 89 -3.03 14.60 2.71
CA ALA A 89 -4.20 14.24 1.92
C ALA A 89 -3.85 14.04 0.44
N SER A 90 -3.06 14.96 -0.13
CA SER A 90 -2.60 14.89 -1.53
C SER A 90 -1.69 13.68 -1.77
N TYR A 91 -0.77 13.41 -0.81
CA TYR A 91 0.13 12.25 -0.87
C TYR A 91 -0.65 10.92 -0.78
N ARG A 92 -1.51 10.80 0.23
CA ARG A 92 -2.38 9.63 0.41
C ARG A 92 -3.17 9.34 -0.86
N LYS A 93 -3.78 10.38 -1.42
CA LYS A 93 -4.53 10.26 -2.68
C LYS A 93 -3.67 9.74 -3.82
N ALA A 94 -2.46 10.26 -4.02
CA ALA A 94 -1.57 9.83 -5.10
C ALA A 94 -1.18 8.36 -4.98
N VAL A 95 -0.85 7.88 -3.76
CA VAL A 95 -0.53 6.47 -3.50
C VAL A 95 -1.76 5.59 -3.72
N VAL A 96 -2.92 5.96 -3.15
CA VAL A 96 -4.15 5.17 -3.26
C VAL A 96 -4.66 5.11 -4.70
N ASP A 97 -4.60 6.22 -5.45
CA ASP A 97 -4.98 6.22 -6.88
C ASP A 97 -4.12 5.23 -7.69
N CYS A 98 -2.82 5.14 -7.38
CA CYS A 98 -1.92 4.17 -8.00
C CYS A 98 -2.29 2.72 -7.63
N LEU A 99 -2.50 2.44 -6.34
CA LEU A 99 -2.85 1.12 -5.85
C LEU A 99 -4.19 0.64 -6.45
N VAL A 100 -5.22 1.47 -6.41
CA VAL A 100 -6.55 1.15 -6.93
C VAL A 100 -6.51 0.91 -8.45
N ARG A 101 -5.82 1.78 -9.18
CA ARG A 101 -5.67 1.65 -10.65
C ARG A 101 -5.05 0.31 -11.03
N ASN A 102 -3.89 -0.02 -10.47
CA ASN A 102 -3.17 -1.24 -10.84
C ASN A 102 -3.89 -2.50 -10.35
N PHE A 103 -4.52 -2.44 -9.17
CA PHE A 103 -5.30 -3.57 -8.64
C PHE A 103 -6.51 -3.89 -9.52
N LEU A 104 -7.26 -2.88 -9.96
CA LEU A 104 -8.40 -3.08 -10.85
C LEU A 104 -7.96 -3.48 -12.25
N HIS A 105 -6.86 -2.93 -12.77
CA HIS A 105 -6.28 -3.33 -14.05
C HIS A 105 -5.90 -4.82 -14.04
N ALA A 106 -5.22 -5.28 -12.99
CA ALA A 106 -4.92 -6.71 -12.83
C ALA A 106 -6.19 -7.58 -12.75
N ALA A 107 -7.25 -7.09 -12.09
CA ALA A 107 -8.53 -7.78 -12.03
C ALA A 107 -9.23 -7.84 -13.40
N ASP A 108 -9.11 -6.80 -14.23
CA ASP A 108 -9.64 -6.75 -15.59
C ASP A 108 -8.88 -7.73 -16.50
N GLU A 109 -7.54 -7.73 -16.49
CA GLU A 109 -6.72 -8.63 -17.30
C GLU A 109 -6.93 -10.11 -16.97
N THR A 110 -7.18 -10.42 -15.69
CA THR A 110 -7.36 -11.81 -15.24
C THR A 110 -8.80 -12.28 -15.23
N GLY A 111 -9.77 -11.38 -15.38
CA GLY A 111 -11.19 -11.69 -15.31
C GLY A 111 -11.70 -12.06 -13.90
N HIS A 112 -10.88 -11.88 -12.86
CA HIS A 112 -11.27 -12.23 -11.50
C HIS A 112 -12.35 -11.32 -10.94
N LYS A 113 -13.38 -11.93 -10.32
CA LYS A 113 -14.50 -11.23 -9.68
C LYS A 113 -14.39 -11.20 -8.15
N LYS A 114 -13.58 -12.07 -7.56
CA LYS A 114 -13.29 -12.10 -6.12
C LYS A 114 -11.90 -11.52 -5.90
N LEU A 115 -11.84 -10.41 -5.18
CA LEU A 115 -10.62 -9.64 -4.94
C LEU A 115 -10.33 -9.61 -3.43
N VAL A 116 -9.07 -9.64 -3.06
CA VAL A 116 -8.64 -9.63 -1.65
C VAL A 116 -7.57 -8.58 -1.46
N ILE A 117 -7.65 -7.80 -0.39
CA ILE A 117 -6.53 -6.98 0.08
C ILE A 117 -6.08 -7.45 1.46
N ALA A 118 -4.78 -7.37 1.72
CA ALA A 118 -4.16 -7.76 2.98
C ALA A 118 -2.93 -6.90 3.28
N GLY A 119 -2.34 -7.06 4.47
CA GLY A 119 -1.17 -6.31 4.92
C GLY A 119 -1.50 -4.93 5.49
N GLY A 120 -0.53 -4.25 6.11
CA GLY A 120 -0.73 -3.02 6.88
C GLY A 120 -1.43 -1.89 6.11
N VAL A 121 -1.13 -1.71 4.83
CA VAL A 121 -1.75 -0.66 4.00
C VAL A 121 -3.24 -0.94 3.72
N SER A 122 -3.70 -2.18 3.88
CA SER A 122 -5.14 -2.49 3.79
C SER A 122 -5.97 -1.84 4.90
N ALA A 123 -5.34 -1.29 5.96
CA ALA A 123 -6.01 -0.47 6.98
C ALA A 123 -6.32 0.96 6.51
N ASN A 124 -5.68 1.45 5.44
CA ASN A 124 -5.86 2.81 4.96
C ASN A 124 -7.32 3.10 4.61
N ALA A 125 -7.91 4.13 5.24
CA ALA A 125 -9.33 4.43 5.13
C ALA A 125 -9.75 4.79 3.70
N LEU A 126 -8.94 5.59 2.99
CA LEU A 126 -9.23 5.99 1.62
C LEU A 126 -9.15 4.79 0.66
N LEU A 127 -8.15 3.91 0.83
CA LEU A 127 -8.00 2.70 0.01
C LEU A 127 -9.22 1.78 0.15
N ARG A 128 -9.63 1.51 1.39
CA ARG A 128 -10.82 0.69 1.67
C ARG A 128 -12.08 1.26 1.03
N ARG A 129 -12.33 2.56 1.21
CA ARG A 129 -13.48 3.25 0.62
C ARG A 129 -13.47 3.15 -0.91
N ARG A 130 -12.35 3.53 -1.55
CA ARG A 130 -12.22 3.54 -3.01
C ARG A 130 -12.39 2.15 -3.62
N LEU A 131 -11.74 1.13 -3.05
CA LEU A 131 -11.88 -0.24 -3.55
C LEU A 131 -13.30 -0.79 -3.35
N THR A 132 -13.95 -0.48 -2.23
CA THR A 132 -15.34 -0.88 -1.99
C THR A 132 -16.28 -0.27 -3.04
N GLU A 133 -16.15 1.02 -3.31
CA GLU A 133 -16.94 1.74 -4.32
C GLU A 133 -16.71 1.16 -5.72
N GLU A 134 -15.46 0.96 -6.13
CA GLU A 134 -15.11 0.44 -7.44
C GLU A 134 -15.52 -1.03 -7.64
N CYS A 135 -15.34 -1.86 -6.64
CA CYS A 135 -15.78 -3.25 -6.70
C CYS A 135 -17.31 -3.35 -6.81
N LYS A 136 -18.04 -2.53 -6.04
CA LYS A 136 -19.50 -2.45 -6.15
C LYS A 136 -19.92 -2.00 -7.54
N ARG A 137 -19.29 -0.96 -8.10
CA ARG A 137 -19.58 -0.43 -9.43
C ARG A 137 -19.34 -1.45 -10.55
N THR A 138 -18.31 -2.30 -10.38
CA THR A 138 -17.89 -3.29 -11.40
C THR A 138 -18.43 -4.70 -11.14
N GLY A 139 -19.32 -4.90 -10.17
CA GLY A 139 -19.91 -6.20 -9.84
C GLY A 139 -18.90 -7.22 -9.30
N ARG A 140 -17.84 -6.74 -8.60
CA ARG A 140 -16.82 -7.57 -7.96
C ARG A 140 -17.05 -7.68 -6.46
N THR A 141 -16.62 -8.79 -5.88
CA THR A 141 -16.62 -8.98 -4.43
C THR A 141 -15.24 -8.66 -3.87
N LEU A 142 -15.17 -7.72 -2.93
CA LEU A 142 -13.95 -7.37 -2.21
C LEU A 142 -13.94 -8.00 -0.82
N TYR A 143 -12.85 -8.70 -0.50
CA TYR A 143 -12.56 -9.23 0.84
C TYR A 143 -11.45 -8.39 1.47
N MET A 144 -11.70 -7.97 2.70
CA MET A 144 -10.77 -7.16 3.49
C MET A 144 -10.69 -7.73 4.91
N PRO A 145 -9.51 -7.78 5.53
CA PRO A 145 -9.39 -8.18 6.92
C PRO A 145 -10.02 -7.14 7.85
N ASP A 146 -10.40 -7.58 9.06
CA ASP A 146 -10.66 -6.66 10.15
C ASP A 146 -9.41 -5.81 10.44
N LEU A 147 -9.60 -4.58 10.92
CA LEU A 147 -8.48 -3.66 11.16
C LEU A 147 -7.44 -4.23 12.13
N SER A 148 -7.88 -5.00 13.12
CA SER A 148 -7.01 -5.70 14.08
C SER A 148 -6.11 -6.77 13.46
N LEU A 149 -6.44 -7.25 12.25
CA LEU A 149 -5.73 -8.32 11.54
C LEU A 149 -4.93 -7.81 10.33
N THR A 150 -4.85 -6.49 10.12
CA THR A 150 -4.12 -5.92 8.98
C THR A 150 -2.61 -5.94 9.15
N GLY A 151 -2.12 -5.87 10.40
CA GLY A 151 -0.69 -6.01 10.72
C GLY A 151 -0.28 -7.48 10.93
N ASP A 152 1.00 -7.67 11.22
CA ASP A 152 1.54 -8.99 11.57
C ASP A 152 0.84 -9.52 12.81
N ASN A 153 0.37 -10.76 12.75
CA ASN A 153 -0.34 -11.39 13.85
C ASN A 153 -0.16 -12.92 13.83
N ALA A 154 -0.21 -13.52 15.02
CA ALA A 154 -0.03 -14.98 15.19
C ALA A 154 -1.19 -15.78 14.57
N ALA A 155 -2.40 -15.21 14.47
CA ALA A 155 -3.56 -15.92 13.93
C ALA A 155 -3.38 -16.25 12.45
N MET A 156 -2.82 -15.34 11.64
CA MET A 156 -2.56 -15.61 10.22
C MET A 156 -1.49 -16.69 10.04
N VAL A 157 -0.46 -16.70 10.88
CA VAL A 157 0.60 -17.71 10.85
C VAL A 157 0.05 -19.08 11.26
N GLY A 158 -0.75 -19.12 12.34
CA GLY A 158 -1.38 -20.34 12.79
C GLY A 158 -2.38 -20.92 11.79
N ALA A 159 -3.16 -20.06 11.13
CA ALA A 159 -4.09 -20.49 10.08
C ALA A 159 -3.34 -21.10 8.88
N GLN A 160 -2.27 -20.46 8.39
CA GLN A 160 -1.45 -21.00 7.31
C GLN A 160 -0.80 -22.33 7.73
N ALA A 161 -0.22 -22.39 8.93
CA ALA A 161 0.41 -23.61 9.46
C ALA A 161 -0.58 -24.79 9.55
N TYR A 162 -1.83 -24.52 9.91
CA TYR A 162 -2.88 -25.54 9.95
C TYR A 162 -3.15 -26.14 8.57
N TYR A 163 -3.29 -25.31 7.54
CA TYR A 163 -3.51 -25.80 6.17
C TYR A 163 -2.28 -26.54 5.61
N GLU A 164 -1.06 -26.06 5.89
CA GLU A 164 0.18 -26.76 5.51
C GLU A 164 0.27 -28.15 6.20
N TYR A 165 -0.11 -28.22 7.49
CA TYR A 165 -0.17 -29.47 8.21
C TYR A 165 -1.17 -30.46 7.59
N LEU A 166 -2.39 -30.00 7.25
CA LEU A 166 -3.39 -30.84 6.57
C LEU A 166 -2.92 -31.33 5.20
N ALA A 167 -2.11 -30.53 4.51
CA ALA A 167 -1.52 -30.91 3.23
C ALA A 167 -0.30 -31.85 3.37
N GLY A 168 0.12 -32.19 4.60
CA GLY A 168 1.30 -33.01 4.86
C GLY A 168 2.64 -32.30 4.69
N HIS A 169 2.61 -30.97 4.55
CA HIS A 169 3.82 -30.15 4.39
C HIS A 169 4.45 -29.87 5.76
N THR A 170 5.19 -30.85 6.30
CA THR A 170 5.92 -30.70 7.56
C THR A 170 7.42 -30.69 7.30
N ALA A 171 8.12 -29.84 8.04
CA ALA A 171 9.58 -29.76 7.97
C ALA A 171 10.24 -30.75 8.93
N GLY A 172 11.40 -31.28 8.56
CA GLY A 172 12.23 -32.10 9.43
C GLY A 172 13.19 -31.27 10.28
N MET A 173 14.05 -31.94 11.04
CA MET A 173 15.04 -31.32 11.95
C MET A 173 16.10 -30.44 11.26
N LYS A 174 16.13 -30.42 9.93
CA LYS A 174 17.04 -29.57 9.14
C LYS A 174 16.38 -28.23 8.72
N LEU A 175 15.19 -27.92 9.24
CA LEU A 175 14.55 -26.64 8.99
C LEU A 175 15.48 -25.49 9.43
N ASN A 176 15.69 -24.54 8.52
CA ASN A 176 16.45 -23.33 8.79
C ASN A 176 15.65 -22.07 8.39
N ALA A 177 15.93 -20.95 9.05
CA ALA A 177 15.33 -19.68 8.70
C ALA A 177 15.88 -19.15 7.36
N CYS A 178 15.01 -18.56 6.56
CA CYS A 178 15.38 -17.86 5.32
C CYS A 178 14.95 -16.40 5.44
N ALA A 179 15.84 -15.47 5.07
CA ALA A 179 15.53 -14.04 5.10
C ALA A 179 14.51 -13.63 4.03
N GLN A 180 14.52 -14.30 2.89
CA GLN A 180 13.59 -14.08 1.77
C GLN A 180 13.23 -15.40 1.11
N ARG A 181 11.96 -15.54 0.74
CA ARG A 181 11.47 -16.66 -0.06
C ARG A 181 10.53 -16.11 -1.13
N SER A 182 10.70 -16.55 -2.38
CA SER A 182 9.76 -16.21 -3.46
C SER A 182 8.38 -16.80 -3.17
N ILE A 183 7.33 -16.02 -3.42
CA ILE A 183 5.94 -16.51 -3.42
C ILE A 183 5.55 -17.14 -4.76
N ASP A 184 6.32 -16.95 -5.83
CA ASP A 184 6.15 -17.69 -7.06
C ASP A 184 6.61 -19.14 -6.82
N LEU A 185 5.65 -19.98 -6.62
CA LEU A 185 5.85 -21.43 -6.51
C LEU A 185 5.68 -22.07 -7.90
N GLY A 186 6.50 -21.60 -8.87
CA GLY A 186 6.68 -22.15 -10.20
C GLY A 186 5.49 -22.87 -10.83
#